data_ff0ea38c0170dc50bd391c1c05b1059d
#
_entry.id   ff0ea38c0170dc50bd391c1c05b1059d
#
_cell.length_a   1.000
_cell.length_b   1.000
_cell.length_c   1.000
_cell.angle_alpha   90.00
_cell.angle_beta   90.00
_cell.angle_gamma   90.00
#
_symmetry.space_group_name_H-M   'P 1'
#
loop_
_entity.id
_entity.type
_entity.pdbx_description
1 polymer ?
#
loop_
_entity_poly.entity_id
_entity_poly.type
_entity_poly.pdbx_seq_one_letter_code
_entity_poly.pdbx_strand_id
1 'polypeptide(L)'
;MKKRIISALLMICMLLSNTVMAMSVDKLKGHWAEKKIEEDFIKKYFTELADNNFAKFEPNAPLSAKIFAKALEQLSNEYGYFKVNINANSDYLTRESMIDYIFDGVKNIKFARNEEKVFDFTDIEKMDKIRKEKLKYLLNKGIVYGNKDKKYAPQKKLSQVEGVLVVQRIYEIFKDNEGEKNAKNLSFDVQNISEGLSNNGDSIYYKKVADKILITFTMAFPNPGYTVGVEKVLLKNNKDIIIYPQVVAPGPTTITLQVIAYKTVTLALNADETGDGPFDIKVVGNETNDLEINTR
;
A
#
# COMPACT_ATOMS: atom_id res chain seq x y z
N MET A 1 58.48 -6.66 4.39
CA MET A 1 57.67 -6.29 3.24
C MET A 1 56.37 -7.12 3.09
N LYS A 2 56.36 -8.43 3.34
CA LYS A 2 55.13 -9.28 3.18
C LYS A 2 53.92 -8.89 4.05
N LYS A 3 54.12 -8.39 5.29
CA LYS A 3 53.00 -7.98 6.18
C LYS A 3 52.28 -6.69 5.75
N ARG A 4 52.96 -5.79 5.03
CA ARG A 4 52.33 -4.55 4.52
C ARG A 4 51.48 -4.77 3.26
N ILE A 5 51.82 -5.77 2.47
CA ILE A 5 51.06 -6.15 1.26
C ILE A 5 49.74 -6.84 1.62
N ILE A 6 49.73 -7.66 2.68
CA ILE A 6 48.52 -8.33 3.17
C ILE A 6 47.52 -7.32 3.74
N SER A 7 48.01 -6.27 4.45
CA SER A 7 47.16 -5.21 5.00
C SER A 7 46.52 -4.34 3.87
N ALA A 8 47.25 -4.07 2.80
CA ALA A 8 46.72 -3.33 1.64
C ALA A 8 45.69 -4.13 0.84
N LEU A 9 45.87 -5.44 0.73
CA LEU A 9 44.90 -6.32 0.03
C LEU A 9 43.59 -6.48 0.83
N LEU A 10 43.65 -6.52 2.17
CA LEU A 10 42.47 -6.54 3.04
C LEU A 10 41.71 -5.21 3.00
N MET A 11 42.41 -4.08 2.85
CA MET A 11 41.78 -2.76 2.74
C MET A 11 41.11 -2.53 1.39
N ILE A 12 41.64 -3.13 0.32
CA ILE A 12 41.00 -3.10 -1.01
C ILE A 12 39.76 -4.01 -1.07
N CYS A 13 39.74 -5.14 -0.34
CA CYS A 13 38.53 -5.97 -0.20
C CYS A 13 37.42 -5.31 0.62
N MET A 14 37.72 -4.41 1.55
CA MET A 14 36.70 -3.65 2.31
C MET A 14 36.15 -2.46 1.55
N LEU A 15 36.77 -2.01 0.46
CA LEU A 15 36.25 -0.95 -0.42
C LEU A 15 35.39 -1.48 -1.55
N LEU A 16 35.27 -2.80 -1.67
CA LEU A 16 34.28 -3.47 -2.53
C LEU A 16 32.98 -3.81 -1.76
N SER A 17 32.69 -3.09 -0.65
CA SER A 17 31.37 -3.10 -0.06
C SER A 17 30.38 -2.59 -1.10
N ASN A 18 29.65 -3.52 -1.64
CA ASN A 18 28.52 -3.45 -2.51
C ASN A 18 27.71 -2.15 -2.32
N THR A 19 28.03 -1.13 -3.09
CA THR A 19 26.99 -0.26 -3.58
C THR A 19 26.20 -1.13 -4.55
N VAL A 20 25.22 -1.87 -4.04
CA VAL A 20 24.07 -2.21 -4.83
C VAL A 20 23.43 -0.85 -5.12
N MET A 21 23.95 -0.17 -6.15
CA MET A 21 23.18 0.85 -6.80
C MET A 21 21.93 0.11 -7.27
N ALA A 22 20.79 0.44 -6.66
CA ALA A 22 19.51 0.17 -7.26
C ALA A 22 19.62 0.78 -8.66
N MET A 23 19.84 -0.06 -9.67
CA MET A 23 19.81 0.38 -11.07
C MET A 23 18.37 0.76 -11.30
N SER A 24 18.07 2.06 -11.19
CA SER A 24 16.77 2.57 -11.61
C SER A 24 16.63 2.23 -13.08
N VAL A 25 15.43 1.76 -13.47
CA VAL A 25 15.13 1.56 -14.90
C VAL A 25 15.34 2.92 -15.58
N ASP A 26 16.40 3.08 -16.37
CA ASP A 26 16.78 4.37 -16.98
C ASP A 26 15.60 5.04 -17.70
N LYS A 27 14.68 4.23 -18.25
CA LYS A 27 13.46 4.68 -18.91
C LYS A 27 12.42 5.34 -17.99
N LEU A 28 12.55 5.19 -16.66
CA LEU A 28 11.71 5.86 -15.68
C LEU A 28 12.33 7.16 -15.15
N LYS A 29 13.58 7.46 -15.50
CA LYS A 29 14.25 8.67 -15.02
C LYS A 29 13.50 9.94 -15.43
N GLY A 30 13.09 10.73 -14.43
CA GLY A 30 12.24 11.92 -14.62
C GLY A 30 10.76 11.63 -14.91
N HIS A 31 10.36 10.36 -14.97
CA HIS A 31 8.95 9.99 -15.13
C HIS A 31 8.22 10.07 -13.78
N TRP A 32 6.93 10.45 -13.78
CA TRP A 32 6.12 10.60 -12.56
C TRP A 32 6.02 9.33 -11.69
N ALA A 33 6.28 8.17 -12.27
CA ALA A 33 6.24 6.88 -11.59
C ALA A 33 7.63 6.38 -11.15
N GLU A 34 8.70 7.12 -11.37
CA GLU A 34 10.08 6.72 -11.06
C GLU A 34 10.25 6.20 -9.63
N LYS A 35 9.69 6.93 -8.66
CA LYS A 35 9.76 6.58 -7.23
C LYS A 35 8.66 5.62 -6.76
N LYS A 36 7.79 5.16 -7.66
CA LYS A 36 6.62 4.34 -7.31
C LYS A 36 6.72 2.90 -7.79
N ILE A 37 7.63 2.63 -8.71
CA ILE A 37 7.80 1.32 -9.32
C ILE A 37 9.10 0.70 -8.83
N GLU A 38 8.97 -0.50 -8.30
CA GLU A 38 10.10 -1.33 -7.91
C GLU A 38 10.58 -2.13 -9.12
N GLU A 39 11.85 -1.97 -9.48
CA GLU A 39 12.46 -2.67 -10.61
C GLU A 39 12.36 -4.20 -10.48
N ASP A 40 12.61 -4.71 -9.28
CA ASP A 40 12.52 -6.14 -9.00
C ASP A 40 11.09 -6.66 -9.12
N PHE A 41 10.08 -5.81 -8.92
CA PHE A 41 8.69 -6.15 -9.17
C PHE A 41 8.44 -6.38 -10.66
N ILE A 42 8.96 -5.50 -11.54
CA ILE A 42 8.85 -5.70 -12.99
C ILE A 42 9.58 -6.98 -13.41
N LYS A 43 10.79 -7.21 -12.92
CA LYS A 43 11.58 -8.44 -13.21
C LYS A 43 10.80 -9.69 -12.81
N LYS A 44 10.10 -9.66 -11.71
CA LYS A 44 9.36 -10.81 -11.19
C LYS A 44 8.04 -11.04 -11.92
N TYR A 45 7.21 -10.03 -12.10
CA TYR A 45 5.82 -10.19 -12.59
C TYR A 45 5.63 -9.79 -14.06
N PHE A 46 6.49 -8.96 -14.60
CA PHE A 46 6.43 -8.48 -15.98
C PHE A 46 7.67 -8.89 -16.78
N THR A 47 8.01 -10.17 -16.72
CA THR A 47 9.24 -10.73 -17.29
C THR A 47 9.47 -10.37 -18.76
N GLU A 48 8.39 -10.30 -19.58
CA GLU A 48 8.50 -9.89 -20.97
C GLU A 48 8.90 -8.41 -21.14
N LEU A 49 8.58 -7.53 -20.18
CA LEU A 49 9.00 -6.13 -20.18
C LEU A 49 10.42 -5.96 -19.63
N ALA A 50 10.80 -6.81 -18.66
CA ALA A 50 12.15 -6.81 -18.08
C ALA A 50 13.20 -7.48 -18.98
N ASP A 51 12.78 -8.24 -20.00
CA ASP A 51 13.65 -8.95 -20.90
C ASP A 51 14.67 -8.02 -21.59
N ASN A 52 15.91 -8.54 -21.80
CA ASN A 52 17.01 -7.82 -22.41
C ASN A 52 17.25 -6.42 -21.77
N ASN A 53 17.40 -6.39 -20.45
CA ASN A 53 17.63 -5.16 -19.67
C ASN A 53 16.56 -4.09 -19.93
N PHE A 54 15.28 -4.47 -19.83
CA PHE A 54 14.13 -3.58 -20.04
C PHE A 54 14.02 -2.98 -21.44
N ALA A 55 14.61 -3.62 -22.46
CA ALA A 55 14.56 -3.10 -23.83
C ALA A 55 13.13 -2.87 -24.35
N LYS A 56 12.18 -3.73 -23.93
CA LYS A 56 10.76 -3.66 -24.31
C LYS A 56 9.89 -2.81 -23.36
N PHE A 57 10.45 -2.34 -22.26
CA PHE A 57 9.71 -1.50 -21.32
C PHE A 57 9.68 -0.05 -21.80
N GLU A 58 8.51 0.40 -22.21
CA GLU A 58 8.23 1.77 -22.62
C GLU A 58 7.11 2.32 -21.72
N PRO A 59 7.41 3.16 -20.70
CA PRO A 59 6.47 3.55 -19.65
C PRO A 59 5.10 4.01 -20.14
N ASN A 60 5.07 4.79 -21.20
CA ASN A 60 3.85 5.38 -21.76
C ASN A 60 3.24 4.57 -22.92
N ALA A 61 3.88 3.50 -23.38
CA ALA A 61 3.33 2.63 -24.42
C ALA A 61 2.13 1.84 -23.88
N PRO A 62 1.16 1.51 -24.75
CA PRO A 62 0.04 0.66 -24.36
C PRO A 62 0.50 -0.71 -23.86
N LEU A 63 -0.06 -1.18 -22.75
CA LEU A 63 0.21 -2.49 -22.20
C LEU A 63 -0.59 -3.56 -22.96
N SER A 64 0.08 -4.62 -23.39
CA SER A 64 -0.59 -5.79 -23.95
C SER A 64 -1.47 -6.48 -22.92
N ALA A 65 -2.69 -6.85 -23.33
CA ALA A 65 -3.60 -7.64 -22.49
C ALA A 65 -2.98 -8.95 -22.04
N LYS A 66 -2.20 -9.59 -22.91
CA LYS A 66 -1.50 -10.85 -22.61
C LYS A 66 -0.44 -10.68 -21.53
N ILE A 67 0.35 -9.59 -21.59
CA ILE A 67 1.39 -9.33 -20.57
C ILE A 67 0.73 -9.05 -19.21
N PHE A 68 -0.32 -8.22 -19.18
CA PHE A 68 -1.07 -7.94 -17.96
C PHE A 68 -1.69 -9.21 -17.36
N ALA A 69 -2.26 -10.06 -18.22
CA ALA A 69 -2.82 -11.33 -17.83
C ALA A 69 -1.81 -12.24 -17.15
N LYS A 70 -0.65 -12.42 -17.77
CA LYS A 70 0.44 -13.25 -17.22
C LYS A 70 0.93 -12.73 -15.87
N ALA A 71 1.06 -11.41 -15.71
CA ALA A 71 1.45 -10.81 -14.43
C ALA A 71 0.43 -11.12 -13.32
N LEU A 72 -0.86 -10.98 -13.62
CA LEU A 72 -1.94 -11.34 -12.68
C LEU A 72 -1.98 -12.84 -12.40
N GLU A 73 -1.78 -13.69 -13.40
CA GLU A 73 -1.73 -15.15 -13.23
C GLU A 73 -0.58 -15.57 -12.33
N GLN A 74 0.61 -15.01 -12.55
CA GLN A 74 1.78 -15.28 -11.72
C GLN A 74 1.55 -14.86 -10.27
N LEU A 75 0.99 -13.66 -10.06
CA LEU A 75 0.61 -13.17 -8.75
C LEU A 75 -0.44 -14.07 -8.08
N SER A 76 -1.43 -14.51 -8.85
CA SER A 76 -2.48 -15.43 -8.38
C SER A 76 -1.92 -16.79 -7.97
N ASN A 77 -1.00 -17.34 -8.74
CA ASN A 77 -0.37 -18.64 -8.44
C ASN A 77 0.47 -18.57 -7.16
N GLU A 78 1.13 -17.44 -6.90
CA GLU A 78 1.94 -17.23 -5.70
C GLU A 78 1.07 -17.13 -4.43
N TYR A 79 -0.06 -16.42 -4.51
CA TYR A 79 -0.90 -16.12 -3.35
C TYR A 79 -2.19 -16.94 -3.27
N GLY A 80 -2.57 -17.65 -4.31
CA GLY A 80 -3.73 -18.55 -4.33
C GLY A 80 -5.10 -17.87 -4.23
N TYR A 81 -5.18 -16.55 -4.49
CA TYR A 81 -6.42 -15.78 -4.26
C TYR A 81 -7.46 -15.91 -5.36
N PHE A 82 -7.08 -16.13 -6.62
CA PHE A 82 -8.04 -16.22 -7.72
C PHE A 82 -7.46 -16.90 -8.96
N LYS A 83 -8.36 -17.36 -9.84
CA LYS A 83 -7.98 -17.78 -11.19
C LYS A 83 -8.22 -16.63 -12.16
N VAL A 84 -7.18 -16.26 -12.89
CA VAL A 84 -7.28 -15.25 -13.93
C VAL A 84 -7.90 -15.89 -15.18
N ASN A 85 -9.15 -15.51 -15.49
CA ASN A 85 -9.78 -15.93 -16.73
C ASN A 85 -9.68 -14.80 -17.75
N ILE A 86 -8.57 -14.72 -18.46
CA ILE A 86 -8.31 -13.66 -19.43
C ILE A 86 -8.53 -14.19 -20.82
N ASN A 87 -9.60 -13.74 -21.44
CA ASN A 87 -9.77 -13.86 -22.89
C ASN A 87 -8.91 -12.78 -23.55
N ALA A 88 -7.60 -13.09 -23.74
CA ALA A 88 -6.59 -12.15 -24.22
C ALA A 88 -6.67 -11.89 -25.75
N ASN A 89 -7.87 -11.81 -26.29
CA ASN A 89 -8.09 -11.57 -27.73
C ASN A 89 -7.86 -10.11 -28.13
N SER A 90 -7.58 -9.23 -27.20
CA SER A 90 -7.28 -7.82 -27.49
C SER A 90 -5.78 -7.55 -27.37
N ASP A 91 -5.20 -6.84 -28.34
CA ASP A 91 -3.81 -6.43 -28.32
C ASP A 91 -3.50 -5.52 -27.11
N TYR A 92 -4.47 -4.70 -26.68
CA TYR A 92 -4.30 -3.71 -25.62
C TYR A 92 -5.50 -3.69 -24.70
N LEU A 93 -5.24 -3.36 -23.43
CA LEU A 93 -6.28 -3.08 -22.45
C LEU A 93 -6.65 -1.59 -22.44
N THR A 94 -7.95 -1.31 -22.31
CA THR A 94 -8.42 -0.01 -21.85
C THR A 94 -8.49 0.03 -20.32
N ARG A 95 -8.54 1.21 -19.73
CA ARG A 95 -8.74 1.36 -18.29
C ARG A 95 -10.08 0.79 -17.84
N GLU A 96 -11.10 0.82 -18.69
CA GLU A 96 -12.41 0.20 -18.42
C GLU A 96 -12.33 -1.32 -18.46
N SER A 97 -11.74 -1.92 -19.50
CA SER A 97 -11.65 -3.38 -19.60
C SER A 97 -10.78 -3.99 -18.48
N MET A 98 -9.75 -3.29 -18.03
CA MET A 98 -8.91 -3.70 -16.91
C MET A 98 -9.74 -3.97 -15.63
N ILE A 99 -10.82 -3.19 -15.39
CA ILE A 99 -11.70 -3.36 -14.21
C ILE A 99 -12.22 -4.79 -14.10
N ASP A 100 -12.68 -5.35 -15.23
CA ASP A 100 -13.28 -6.69 -15.24
C ASP A 100 -12.24 -7.77 -14.90
N TYR A 101 -10.99 -7.60 -15.34
CA TYR A 101 -9.93 -8.55 -15.06
C TYR A 101 -9.52 -8.58 -13.59
N ILE A 102 -9.46 -7.44 -12.94
CA ILE A 102 -8.95 -7.35 -11.56
C ILE A 102 -10.05 -7.52 -10.52
N PHE A 103 -11.30 -7.09 -10.81
CA PHE A 103 -12.37 -7.09 -9.82
C PHE A 103 -12.68 -8.49 -9.27
N ASP A 104 -12.81 -9.49 -10.14
CA ASP A 104 -13.11 -10.86 -9.72
C ASP A 104 -12.03 -11.46 -8.83
N GLY A 105 -10.79 -11.04 -9.04
CA GLY A 105 -9.66 -11.47 -8.23
C GLY A 105 -9.62 -10.88 -6.83
N VAL A 106 -10.14 -9.68 -6.66
CA VAL A 106 -10.00 -8.93 -5.39
C VAL A 106 -11.29 -8.78 -4.60
N LYS A 107 -12.47 -9.05 -5.19
CA LYS A 107 -13.78 -8.82 -4.57
C LYS A 107 -14.00 -9.58 -3.25
N ASN A 108 -13.35 -10.72 -3.08
CA ASN A 108 -13.50 -11.58 -1.90
C ASN A 108 -12.39 -11.37 -0.86
N ILE A 109 -11.44 -10.47 -1.13
CA ILE A 109 -10.35 -10.19 -0.20
C ILE A 109 -10.86 -9.26 0.89
N LYS A 110 -10.56 -9.59 2.15
CA LYS A 110 -10.82 -8.68 3.26
C LYS A 110 -9.79 -7.55 3.20
N PHE A 111 -10.28 -6.34 3.08
CA PHE A 111 -9.45 -5.15 3.11
C PHE A 111 -9.60 -4.49 4.48
N ALA A 112 -8.49 -4.04 5.02
CA ALA A 112 -8.47 -3.27 6.24
C ALA A 112 -9.13 -1.87 6.09
N ARG A 113 -9.25 -1.34 4.87
CA ARG A 113 -9.86 -0.05 4.56
C ARG A 113 -11.28 -0.20 4.04
N ASN A 114 -12.23 0.42 4.72
CA ASN A 114 -13.64 0.56 4.31
C ASN A 114 -14.07 2.04 4.23
N GLU A 115 -13.20 2.93 3.75
CA GLU A 115 -13.62 4.31 3.51
C GLU A 115 -14.46 4.38 2.24
N GLU A 116 -15.74 4.74 2.36
CA GLU A 116 -16.56 5.11 1.20
C GLU A 116 -16.13 6.49 0.72
N LYS A 117 -15.24 6.53 -0.26
CA LYS A 117 -14.90 7.77 -0.96
C LYS A 117 -15.97 8.05 -2.02
N VAL A 118 -16.46 9.28 -2.03
CA VAL A 118 -17.32 9.75 -3.13
C VAL A 118 -16.39 10.14 -4.28
N PHE A 119 -16.55 9.46 -5.41
CA PHE A 119 -15.79 9.74 -6.62
C PHE A 119 -16.74 10.40 -7.65
N ASP A 120 -16.46 11.65 -7.96
CA ASP A 120 -17.22 12.46 -8.90
C ASP A 120 -16.44 12.58 -10.22
N PHE A 121 -16.49 11.50 -11.03
CA PHE A 121 -15.88 11.50 -12.36
C PHE A 121 -16.86 11.96 -13.41
N THR A 122 -16.44 12.91 -14.23
CA THR A 122 -17.27 13.55 -15.27
C THR A 122 -17.35 12.76 -16.56
N ASP A 123 -16.59 11.66 -16.70
CA ASP A 123 -16.42 10.94 -17.97
C ASP A 123 -16.80 9.45 -17.91
N ILE A 124 -17.49 9.03 -16.84
CA ILE A 124 -17.94 7.64 -16.68
C ILE A 124 -19.43 7.42 -17.02
N GLU A 125 -20.13 8.44 -17.50
CA GLU A 125 -21.58 8.36 -17.75
C GLU A 125 -21.96 7.21 -18.68
N LYS A 126 -21.15 6.97 -19.72
CA LYS A 126 -21.37 5.92 -20.73
C LYS A 126 -21.01 4.51 -20.25
N MET A 127 -20.36 4.38 -19.11
CA MET A 127 -20.09 3.07 -18.53
C MET A 127 -21.38 2.44 -18.04
N ASP A 128 -21.52 1.11 -18.21
CA ASP A 128 -22.64 0.38 -17.64
C ASP A 128 -22.64 0.40 -16.11
N LYS A 129 -23.81 0.17 -15.51
CA LYS A 129 -23.99 0.25 -14.06
C LYS A 129 -23.10 -0.73 -13.31
N ILE A 130 -22.92 -1.94 -13.80
CA ILE A 130 -22.13 -3.00 -13.13
C ILE A 130 -20.66 -2.58 -13.10
N ARG A 131 -20.12 -2.06 -14.21
CA ARG A 131 -18.73 -1.58 -14.24
C ARG A 131 -18.51 -0.34 -13.38
N LYS A 132 -19.49 0.55 -13.27
CA LYS A 132 -19.43 1.68 -12.33
C LYS A 132 -19.30 1.21 -10.88
N GLU A 133 -20.07 0.20 -10.47
CA GLU A 133 -19.98 -0.37 -9.13
C GLU A 133 -18.61 -1.07 -8.90
N LYS A 134 -18.14 -1.86 -9.87
CA LYS A 134 -16.80 -2.45 -9.82
C LYS A 134 -15.71 -1.37 -9.71
N LEU A 135 -15.82 -0.29 -10.49
CA LEU A 135 -14.89 0.83 -10.44
C LEU A 135 -14.89 1.49 -9.07
N LYS A 136 -16.08 1.81 -8.52
CA LYS A 136 -16.24 2.37 -7.18
C LYS A 136 -15.55 1.49 -6.12
N TYR A 137 -15.76 0.18 -6.19
CA TYR A 137 -15.11 -0.78 -5.31
C TYR A 137 -13.58 -0.69 -5.40
N LEU A 138 -13.01 -0.73 -6.60
CA LEU A 138 -11.55 -0.70 -6.81
C LEU A 138 -10.91 0.64 -6.41
N LEU A 139 -11.64 1.75 -6.57
CA LEU A 139 -11.24 3.07 -6.10
C LEU A 139 -11.19 3.13 -4.57
N ASN A 140 -12.25 2.63 -3.89
CA ASN A 140 -12.31 2.57 -2.44
C ASN A 140 -11.20 1.70 -1.84
N LYS A 141 -10.75 0.69 -2.59
CA LYS A 141 -9.64 -0.18 -2.17
C LYS A 141 -8.26 0.36 -2.59
N GLY A 142 -8.19 1.53 -3.22
CA GLY A 142 -6.94 2.14 -3.62
C GLY A 142 -6.19 1.39 -4.72
N ILE A 143 -6.86 0.49 -5.46
CA ILE A 143 -6.24 -0.29 -6.54
C ILE A 143 -6.11 0.56 -7.81
N VAL A 144 -7.14 1.34 -8.12
CA VAL A 144 -7.17 2.24 -9.27
C VAL A 144 -7.43 3.68 -8.83
N TYR A 145 -7.04 4.64 -9.66
CA TYR A 145 -7.21 6.08 -9.38
C TYR A 145 -7.68 6.80 -10.63
N GLY A 146 -8.38 7.92 -10.45
CA GLY A 146 -8.60 8.90 -11.50
C GLY A 146 -7.41 9.83 -11.68
N ASN A 147 -7.55 10.80 -12.58
CA ASN A 147 -6.58 11.87 -12.77
C ASN A 147 -6.95 13.14 -11.97
N LYS A 148 -6.09 14.16 -12.03
CA LYS A 148 -6.28 15.46 -11.33
C LYS A 148 -7.50 16.24 -11.85
N ASP A 149 -7.97 15.95 -13.08
CA ASP A 149 -9.08 16.64 -13.73
C ASP A 149 -10.44 16.00 -13.44
N LYS A 150 -10.54 15.21 -12.38
CA LYS A 150 -11.73 14.40 -12.04
C LYS A 150 -12.21 13.52 -13.20
N LYS A 151 -11.27 12.89 -13.89
CA LYS A 151 -11.55 11.93 -14.95
C LYS A 151 -10.97 10.57 -14.64
N TYR A 152 -11.72 9.53 -14.96
CA TYR A 152 -11.22 8.16 -14.93
C TYR A 152 -10.56 7.76 -16.24
N ALA A 153 -10.98 8.34 -17.36
CA ALA A 153 -10.55 8.04 -18.72
C ALA A 153 -10.77 6.57 -19.12
N PRO A 154 -12.02 6.04 -19.10
CA PRO A 154 -12.31 4.63 -19.25
C PRO A 154 -11.81 4.06 -20.57
N GLN A 155 -11.90 4.81 -21.68
CA GLN A 155 -11.52 4.38 -23.03
C GLN A 155 -10.02 4.56 -23.33
N LYS A 156 -9.26 5.18 -22.42
CA LYS A 156 -7.81 5.32 -22.58
C LYS A 156 -7.16 3.94 -22.52
N LYS A 157 -6.24 3.64 -23.45
CA LYS A 157 -5.38 2.47 -23.37
C LYS A 157 -4.53 2.54 -22.10
N LEU A 158 -4.48 1.45 -21.37
CA LEU A 158 -3.65 1.31 -20.17
C LEU A 158 -2.18 1.33 -20.58
N SER A 159 -1.39 2.24 -20.02
CA SER A 159 0.06 2.24 -20.29
C SER A 159 0.77 1.14 -19.49
N GLN A 160 1.98 0.79 -19.92
CA GLN A 160 2.77 -0.23 -19.23
C GLN A 160 3.02 0.16 -17.77
N VAL A 161 3.36 1.40 -17.51
CA VAL A 161 3.59 1.88 -16.14
C VAL A 161 2.30 1.87 -15.30
N GLU A 162 1.16 2.23 -15.89
CA GLU A 162 -0.13 2.18 -15.18
C GLU A 162 -0.49 0.73 -14.82
N GLY A 163 -0.27 -0.22 -15.73
CA GLY A 163 -0.53 -1.64 -15.47
C GLY A 163 0.40 -2.24 -14.41
N VAL A 164 1.69 -1.91 -14.45
CA VAL A 164 2.64 -2.32 -13.40
C VAL A 164 2.18 -1.83 -12.03
N LEU A 165 1.82 -0.55 -11.90
CA LEU A 165 1.36 0.02 -10.64
C LEU A 165 0.06 -0.60 -10.12
N VAL A 166 -0.85 -0.98 -11.01
CA VAL A 166 -2.08 -1.67 -10.60
C VAL A 166 -1.78 -3.04 -10.03
N VAL A 167 -0.94 -3.84 -10.71
CA VAL A 167 -0.55 -5.18 -10.23
C VAL A 167 0.29 -5.07 -8.95
N GLN A 168 1.16 -4.09 -8.83
CA GLN A 168 1.96 -3.85 -7.62
C GLN A 168 1.07 -3.53 -6.41
N ARG A 169 0.01 -2.72 -6.58
CA ARG A 169 -0.96 -2.46 -5.50
C ARG A 169 -1.75 -3.70 -5.09
N ILE A 170 -2.12 -4.55 -6.06
CA ILE A 170 -2.76 -5.85 -5.77
C ILE A 170 -1.80 -6.76 -5.00
N TYR A 171 -0.53 -6.79 -5.40
CA TYR A 171 0.52 -7.53 -4.69
C TYR A 171 0.66 -7.09 -3.24
N GLU A 172 0.72 -5.79 -2.97
CA GLU A 172 0.79 -5.29 -1.59
C GLU A 172 -0.43 -5.71 -0.75
N ILE A 173 -1.62 -5.67 -1.34
CA ILE A 173 -2.84 -6.15 -0.70
C ILE A 173 -2.75 -7.64 -0.37
N PHE A 174 -2.25 -8.47 -1.29
CA PHE A 174 -2.09 -9.91 -1.06
C PHE A 174 -1.05 -10.21 0.02
N LYS A 175 0.08 -9.52 -0.04
CA LYS A 175 1.16 -9.62 0.95
C LYS A 175 0.67 -9.23 2.35
N ASP A 176 -0.09 -8.15 2.46
CA ASP A 176 -0.70 -7.73 3.73
C ASP A 176 -1.66 -8.80 4.26
N ASN A 177 -2.53 -9.36 3.42
CA ASN A 177 -3.47 -10.42 3.81
C ASN A 177 -2.78 -11.73 4.21
N GLU A 178 -1.73 -12.16 3.51
CA GLU A 178 -0.92 -13.32 3.93
C GLU A 178 -0.26 -13.06 5.28
N GLY A 179 0.24 -11.84 5.47
CA GLY A 179 0.78 -11.43 6.75
C GLY A 179 -0.24 -11.48 7.88
N GLU A 180 -1.51 -11.15 7.61
CA GLU A 180 -2.58 -11.25 8.59
C GLU A 180 -2.94 -12.69 8.96
N LYS A 181 -2.93 -13.62 8.02
CA LYS A 181 -3.21 -15.04 8.29
C LYS A 181 -2.23 -15.67 9.28
N ASN A 182 -0.97 -15.20 9.25
CA ASN A 182 0.11 -15.70 10.09
C ASN A 182 0.39 -14.79 11.30
N ALA A 183 -0.39 -13.74 11.48
CA ALA A 183 -0.20 -12.80 12.58
C ALA A 183 -0.98 -13.25 13.83
N LYS A 184 -0.37 -13.01 14.99
CA LYS A 184 -1.02 -13.20 16.29
C LYS A 184 -1.95 -12.02 16.57
N ASN A 185 -3.22 -12.31 16.90
CA ASN A 185 -4.13 -11.28 17.40
C ASN A 185 -3.75 -10.94 18.84
N LEU A 186 -3.52 -9.66 19.13
CA LEU A 186 -3.13 -9.18 20.45
C LEU A 186 -4.35 -8.64 21.21
N SER A 187 -4.39 -8.92 22.51
CA SER A 187 -5.31 -8.27 23.43
C SER A 187 -4.83 -6.83 23.67
N PHE A 188 -5.74 -5.88 23.71
CA PHE A 188 -5.42 -4.46 23.92
C PHE A 188 -6.50 -3.76 24.73
N ASP A 189 -6.08 -2.69 25.44
CA ASP A 189 -6.96 -1.76 26.13
C ASP A 189 -6.73 -0.34 25.60
N VAL A 190 -7.80 0.33 25.15
CA VAL A 190 -7.72 1.74 24.78
C VAL A 190 -7.69 2.58 26.06
N GLN A 191 -6.56 3.19 26.34
CA GLN A 191 -6.31 3.96 27.55
C GLN A 191 -6.85 5.39 27.46
N ASN A 192 -6.73 6.00 26.27
CA ASN A 192 -7.14 7.37 26.03
C ASN A 192 -7.42 7.62 24.55
N ILE A 193 -8.42 8.46 24.30
CA ILE A 193 -8.66 9.08 23.00
C ILE A 193 -8.84 10.57 23.24
N SER A 194 -7.99 11.40 22.66
CA SER A 194 -8.07 12.85 22.75
C SER A 194 -8.21 13.50 21.39
N GLU A 195 -8.75 14.70 21.36
CA GLU A 195 -8.94 15.50 20.16
C GLU A 195 -8.21 16.84 20.28
N GLY A 196 -7.63 17.29 19.16
CA GLY A 196 -7.02 18.59 19.03
C GLY A 196 -7.27 19.19 17.66
N LEU A 197 -7.20 20.52 17.56
CA LEU A 197 -7.29 21.26 16.28
C LEU A 197 -5.92 21.69 15.77
N SER A 198 -4.87 21.44 16.52
CA SER A 198 -3.49 21.69 16.10
C SER A 198 -2.74 20.38 15.92
N ASN A 199 -1.95 20.30 14.86
CA ASN A 199 -1.04 19.18 14.67
C ASN A 199 0.12 19.28 15.68
N ASN A 200 0.07 18.46 16.71
CA ASN A 200 1.17 18.31 17.67
C ASN A 200 2.20 17.25 17.19
N GLY A 201 2.21 16.98 15.89
CA GLY A 201 3.03 15.97 15.22
C GLY A 201 2.23 14.69 14.96
N ASP A 202 2.10 14.32 13.69
CA ASP A 202 1.67 12.99 13.27
C ASP A 202 2.78 12.03 13.72
N SER A 203 2.62 11.42 14.88
CA SER A 203 3.65 10.57 15.46
C SER A 203 3.05 9.24 15.90
N ILE A 204 3.68 8.18 15.46
CA ILE A 204 3.49 6.87 16.05
C ILE A 204 4.70 6.65 16.95
N TYR A 205 4.46 6.44 18.24
CA TYR A 205 5.51 6.09 19.18
C TYR A 205 5.01 5.08 20.20
N TYR A 206 5.93 4.35 20.80
CA TYR A 206 5.62 3.44 21.89
C TYR A 206 6.62 3.60 23.03
N LYS A 207 6.19 3.18 24.21
CA LYS A 207 7.05 3.04 25.39
C LYS A 207 6.67 1.82 26.19
N LYS A 208 7.64 1.18 26.83
CA LYS A 208 7.39 0.13 27.81
C LYS A 208 7.18 0.76 29.18
N VAL A 209 6.10 0.38 29.87
CA VAL A 209 5.78 0.80 31.22
C VAL A 209 5.38 -0.44 32.03
N ALA A 210 6.24 -0.89 32.89
CA ALA A 210 6.10 -2.15 33.63
C ALA A 210 5.89 -3.34 32.66
N ASP A 211 4.75 -4.04 32.76
CA ASP A 211 4.34 -5.18 31.95
C ASP A 211 3.53 -4.78 30.70
N LYS A 212 3.44 -3.49 30.40
CA LYS A 212 2.66 -2.96 29.27
C LYS A 212 3.53 -2.29 28.22
N ILE A 213 3.13 -2.45 26.96
CA ILE A 213 3.61 -1.64 25.84
C ILE A 213 2.50 -0.63 25.53
N LEU A 214 2.77 0.65 25.82
CA LEU A 214 1.86 1.74 25.49
C LEU A 214 2.21 2.27 24.10
N ILE A 215 1.26 2.22 23.19
CA ILE A 215 1.39 2.76 21.84
C ILE A 215 0.49 3.97 21.69
N THR A 216 1.04 5.07 21.20
CA THR A 216 0.28 6.29 20.91
C THR A 216 0.43 6.63 19.43
N PHE A 217 -0.69 6.92 18.78
CA PHE A 217 -0.71 7.35 17.38
C PHE A 217 -1.76 8.46 17.17
N THR A 218 -1.52 9.31 16.18
CA THR A 218 -2.42 10.42 15.82
C THR A 218 -2.89 10.27 14.39
N MET A 219 -4.17 10.54 14.14
CA MET A 219 -4.78 10.55 12.82
C MET A 219 -5.45 11.89 12.55
N ALA A 220 -5.27 12.41 11.32
CA ALA A 220 -5.92 13.63 10.87
C ALA A 220 -7.26 13.33 10.17
N PHE A 221 -8.29 14.15 10.46
CA PHE A 221 -9.61 14.03 9.86
C PHE A 221 -10.08 15.37 9.29
N PRO A 222 -10.91 15.35 8.23
CA PRO A 222 -11.39 16.60 7.57
C PRO A 222 -12.19 17.53 8.50
N ASN A 223 -12.76 16.98 9.57
CA ASN A 223 -13.52 17.73 10.56
C ASN A 223 -13.61 16.95 11.88
N PRO A 224 -13.99 17.60 13.00
CA PRO A 224 -14.06 16.98 14.32
C PRO A 224 -15.18 15.94 14.51
N GLY A 225 -16.14 15.85 13.58
CA GLY A 225 -17.27 14.92 13.68
C GLY A 225 -16.91 13.44 13.52
N TYR A 226 -15.69 13.14 13.05
CA TYR A 226 -15.20 11.76 12.99
C TYR A 226 -14.93 11.23 14.40
N THR A 227 -15.22 9.93 14.59
CA THR A 227 -14.78 9.20 15.78
C THR A 227 -13.78 8.13 15.39
N VAL A 228 -12.84 7.85 16.28
CA VAL A 228 -11.82 6.83 16.11
C VAL A 228 -11.83 5.89 17.30
N GLY A 229 -11.71 4.60 17.04
CA GLY A 229 -11.45 3.53 18.00
C GLY A 229 -10.36 2.62 17.46
N VAL A 230 -10.20 1.43 18.06
CA VAL A 230 -9.33 0.38 17.57
C VAL A 230 -10.16 -0.88 17.40
N GLU A 231 -10.13 -1.48 16.19
CA GLU A 231 -10.87 -2.70 15.87
C GLU A 231 -10.05 -3.94 16.27
N LYS A 232 -8.78 -3.98 15.87
CA LYS A 232 -7.86 -5.09 16.15
C LYS A 232 -6.41 -4.64 16.15
N VAL A 233 -5.56 -5.40 16.82
CA VAL A 233 -4.11 -5.25 16.81
C VAL A 233 -3.47 -6.60 16.51
N LEU A 234 -2.58 -6.64 15.53
CA LEU A 234 -1.88 -7.85 15.10
C LEU A 234 -0.39 -7.73 15.38
N LEU A 235 0.23 -8.84 15.78
CA LEU A 235 1.68 -9.00 15.85
C LEU A 235 2.12 -9.98 14.75
N LYS A 236 2.97 -9.51 13.85
CA LYS A 236 3.57 -10.29 12.77
C LYS A 236 5.08 -10.39 12.99
N ASN A 237 5.66 -11.56 12.67
CA ASN A 237 7.11 -11.79 12.77
C ASN A 237 7.72 -11.49 14.15
N ASN A 238 6.92 -11.48 15.21
CA ASN A 238 7.30 -11.07 16.58
C ASN A 238 7.89 -9.65 16.69
N LYS A 239 7.67 -8.79 15.69
CA LYS A 239 8.25 -7.46 15.60
C LYS A 239 7.27 -6.43 15.05
N ASP A 240 6.50 -6.78 14.05
CA ASP A 240 5.65 -5.84 13.32
C ASP A 240 4.27 -5.77 14.01
N ILE A 241 3.93 -4.64 14.62
CA ILE A 241 2.63 -4.39 15.23
C ILE A 241 1.76 -3.62 14.23
N ILE A 242 0.65 -4.22 13.82
CA ILE A 242 -0.30 -3.62 12.88
C ILE A 242 -1.59 -3.28 13.62
N ILE A 243 -1.92 -1.99 13.65
CA ILE A 243 -3.12 -1.46 14.32
C ILE A 243 -4.17 -1.13 13.26
N TYR A 244 -5.38 -1.65 13.45
CA TYR A 244 -6.54 -1.38 12.62
C TYR A 244 -7.47 -0.43 13.36
N PRO A 245 -7.49 0.87 13.03
CA PRO A 245 -8.42 1.80 13.62
C PRO A 245 -9.84 1.56 13.11
N GLN A 246 -10.81 1.70 13.99
CA GLN A 246 -12.22 1.80 13.65
C GLN A 246 -12.57 3.28 13.49
N VAL A 247 -12.82 3.71 12.26
CA VAL A 247 -13.16 5.10 11.96
C VAL A 247 -14.63 5.20 11.57
N VAL A 248 -15.37 6.12 12.21
CA VAL A 248 -16.77 6.38 11.89
C VAL A 248 -16.89 7.83 11.45
N ALA A 249 -17.38 8.05 10.23
CA ALA A 249 -17.66 9.38 9.70
C ALA A 249 -18.94 9.98 10.36
N PRO A 250 -19.02 11.31 10.47
CA PRO A 250 -20.25 11.97 10.91
C PRO A 250 -21.41 11.66 9.97
N GLY A 251 -22.60 11.56 10.52
CA GLY A 251 -23.82 11.36 9.74
C GLY A 251 -24.07 12.52 8.76
N PRO A 252 -24.84 12.30 7.67
CA PRO A 252 -25.04 13.29 6.61
C PRO A 252 -25.73 14.59 7.10
N THR A 253 -26.41 14.55 8.24
CA THR A 253 -27.09 15.70 8.86
C THR A 253 -26.29 16.32 10.01
N THR A 254 -25.12 15.79 10.33
CA THR A 254 -24.29 16.30 11.45
C THR A 254 -23.60 17.59 11.03
N ILE A 255 -23.87 18.68 11.74
CA ILE A 255 -23.18 19.94 11.54
C ILE A 255 -21.85 19.88 12.26
N THR A 256 -20.75 20.07 11.53
CA THR A 256 -19.39 20.06 12.05
C THR A 256 -18.61 21.28 11.59
N LEU A 257 -17.60 21.67 12.36
CA LEU A 257 -16.65 22.69 11.93
C LEU A 257 -15.85 22.17 10.73
N GLN A 258 -15.61 23.03 9.73
CA GLN A 258 -14.82 22.71 8.54
C GLN A 258 -13.33 22.99 8.82
N VAL A 259 -12.78 22.30 9.81
CA VAL A 259 -11.38 22.41 10.23
C VAL A 259 -10.80 21.01 10.40
N ILE A 260 -9.51 20.85 10.10
CA ILE A 260 -8.81 19.58 10.34
C ILE A 260 -8.79 19.31 11.84
N ALA A 261 -9.23 18.12 12.21
CA ALA A 261 -9.19 17.63 13.59
C ALA A 261 -8.20 16.46 13.70
N TYR A 262 -7.45 16.43 14.78
CA TYR A 262 -6.48 15.37 15.06
C TYR A 262 -7.00 14.53 16.22
N LYS A 263 -7.07 13.21 16.02
CA LYS A 263 -7.45 12.25 17.07
C LYS A 263 -6.22 11.47 17.48
N THR A 264 -5.85 11.59 18.75
CA THR A 264 -4.72 10.85 19.32
C THR A 264 -5.26 9.71 20.18
N VAL A 265 -4.83 8.50 19.83
CA VAL A 265 -5.22 7.26 20.53
C VAL A 265 -4.01 6.70 21.26
N THR A 266 -4.19 6.36 22.52
CA THR A 266 -3.21 5.58 23.30
C THR A 266 -3.82 4.24 23.67
N LEU A 267 -3.15 3.14 23.30
CA LEU A 267 -3.54 1.79 23.66
C LEU A 267 -2.43 1.09 24.43
N ALA A 268 -2.81 0.12 25.27
CA ALA A 268 -1.90 -0.73 26.02
C ALA A 268 -1.99 -2.18 25.55
N LEU A 269 -0.83 -2.79 25.30
CA LEU A 269 -0.66 -4.22 25.02
C LEU A 269 0.07 -4.88 26.19
N ASN A 270 -0.14 -6.18 26.41
CA ASN A 270 0.62 -6.94 27.39
C ASN A 270 2.01 -7.29 26.82
N ALA A 271 3.06 -6.98 27.57
CA ALA A 271 4.44 -7.30 27.16
C ALA A 271 4.66 -8.83 27.05
N ASP A 272 3.96 -9.63 27.84
CA ASP A 272 4.01 -11.11 27.74
C ASP A 272 3.48 -11.63 26.39
N GLU A 273 2.57 -10.87 25.74
CA GLU A 273 2.04 -11.24 24.43
C GLU A 273 2.90 -10.74 23.27
N THR A 274 3.59 -9.61 23.45
CA THR A 274 4.34 -8.92 22.40
C THR A 274 5.84 -9.19 22.44
N GLY A 275 6.41 -9.47 23.64
CA GLY A 275 7.84 -9.34 23.89
C GLY A 275 8.25 -7.89 24.16
N ASP A 276 9.57 -7.65 24.21
CA ASP A 276 10.15 -6.37 24.64
C ASP A 276 10.46 -5.37 23.52
N GLY A 277 10.32 -5.80 22.26
CA GLY A 277 10.68 -5.00 21.09
C GLY A 277 12.16 -5.13 20.70
N PRO A 278 12.69 -4.30 19.81
CA PRO A 278 12.01 -3.15 19.21
C PRO A 278 10.88 -3.53 18.24
N PHE A 279 9.85 -2.66 18.15
CA PHE A 279 8.69 -2.88 17.29
C PHE A 279 8.66 -1.91 16.12
N ASP A 280 8.29 -2.43 14.94
CA ASP A 280 7.87 -1.64 13.79
C ASP A 280 6.34 -1.52 13.87
N ILE A 281 5.82 -0.29 13.99
CA ILE A 281 4.39 -0.07 14.23
C ILE A 281 3.77 0.59 12.99
N LYS A 282 2.71 -0.05 12.47
CA LYS A 282 1.93 0.47 11.35
C LYS A 282 0.48 0.68 11.79
N VAL A 283 -0.06 1.85 11.51
CA VAL A 283 -1.49 2.16 11.66
C VAL A 283 -2.12 2.18 10.27
N VAL A 284 -3.08 1.27 10.04
CA VAL A 284 -3.73 1.15 8.74
C VAL A 284 -4.61 2.37 8.48
N GLY A 285 -4.46 2.97 7.29
CA GLY A 285 -5.23 4.19 6.96
C GLY A 285 -4.60 5.50 7.40
N ASN A 286 -3.48 5.48 8.11
CA ASN A 286 -2.70 6.66 8.40
C ASN A 286 -1.71 6.92 7.25
N GLU A 287 -1.85 8.02 6.52
CA GLU A 287 -0.97 8.36 5.39
C GLU A 287 0.44 8.78 5.84
N THR A 288 0.64 8.93 7.17
CA THR A 288 1.92 9.33 7.78
C THR A 288 2.86 8.15 8.08
N ASN A 289 2.57 6.95 7.57
CA ASN A 289 3.40 5.75 7.79
C ASN A 289 4.84 5.84 7.25
N ASP A 290 5.22 6.94 6.59
CA ASP A 290 6.59 7.23 6.14
C ASP A 290 7.42 8.00 7.18
N LEU A 291 6.86 8.27 8.37
CA LEU A 291 7.61 8.94 9.44
C LEU A 291 8.40 7.93 10.26
N GLU A 292 9.69 8.22 10.44
CA GLU A 292 10.61 7.42 11.24
C GLU A 292 10.08 7.17 12.67
N ILE A 293 10.09 5.91 13.09
CA ILE A 293 9.68 5.49 14.42
C ILE A 293 10.71 6.00 15.43
N ASN A 294 10.35 7.03 16.18
CA ASN A 294 11.18 7.53 17.27
C ASN A 294 10.92 6.69 18.53
N THR A 295 11.86 5.82 18.89
CA THR A 295 11.91 5.20 20.22
C THR A 295 12.42 6.25 21.24
N ARG A 296 11.61 6.59 22.21
CA ARG A 296 12.00 7.43 23.35
C ARG A 296 12.04 6.63 24.63
#